data_e803da3df65c582dd0bd045a5a7326c2
#
_entry.id   e803da3df65c582dd0bd045a5a7326c2
#
_cell.length_a   1.000
_cell.length_b   1.000
_cell.length_c   1.000
_cell.angle_alpha   90.00
_cell.angle_beta   90.00
_cell.angle_gamma   90.00
#
_symmetry.space_group_name_H-M   'P 1'
#
loop_
_entity.id
_entity.type
_entity.pdbx_description
1 polymer ?
#
loop_
_entity_poly.entity_id
_entity_poly.type
_entity_poly.pdbx_seq_one_letter_code
_entity_poly.pdbx_strand_id
1 'polypeptide(L)'
;MAELSLQHVDKIYDNNVQAVFDFNLEVKDKEFIVFVGPSGCGKSTTLRMIAGLEEISAGDFYIDGKRMNDVEPKDRDIAMVFQSYALYPHMSVYENMAFGLKLRKYSKEEIDKRVHEAARILEIEPYLDRKPKALSGGQRQRVALGRAIVRNAKVFLMDEPLSNLDAKLRVQMRSEIIQLHERIGATTIYVTHDQTEAMTMADRIVVMKGGYIQQIGTPKEIYNNPANLFVAGFLGGPATNFVKGTYTNGFFQVEDMKIEIPLMYREKLSSYQGKEIIMGIRPEDLHGEGIVADTYPSANFDFEIEVAELLGHEYILHGTLNGQKMCAKVNSRLEPEAHSTIKLTMDLSKIHFFDMETENRID
;
A
#
# COMPACT_ATOMS: atom_id res chain seq x y z
N MET A 1 -0.95 25.94 1.24
CA MET A 1 -0.75 24.88 0.22
C MET A 1 0.55 24.21 0.54
N ALA A 2 0.68 22.90 0.33
CA ALA A 2 1.94 22.19 0.53
C ALA A 2 2.13 21.14 -0.57
N GLU A 3 2.68 21.57 -1.69
CA GLU A 3 3.13 20.68 -2.75
C GLU A 3 4.54 20.19 -2.43
N LEU A 4 4.78 18.89 -2.67
CA LEU A 4 6.09 18.28 -2.45
C LEU A 4 6.64 17.80 -3.79
N SER A 5 7.94 18.00 -4.02
CA SER A 5 8.65 17.51 -5.20
C SER A 5 9.96 16.86 -4.78
N LEU A 6 10.12 15.58 -5.07
CA LEU A 6 11.37 14.82 -4.94
C LEU A 6 11.90 14.55 -6.35
N GLN A 7 13.13 15.00 -6.64
CA GLN A 7 13.72 14.95 -7.96
C GLN A 7 15.06 14.21 -7.88
N HIS A 8 15.14 13.03 -8.52
CA HIS A 8 16.33 12.21 -8.58
C HIS A 8 16.96 11.93 -7.21
N VAL A 9 16.12 11.69 -6.17
CA VAL A 9 16.59 11.55 -4.79
C VAL A 9 17.20 10.18 -4.58
N ASP A 10 18.46 10.18 -4.12
CA ASP A 10 19.22 9.00 -3.72
C ASP A 10 19.55 9.01 -2.23
N LYS A 11 19.63 7.82 -1.61
CA LYS A 11 20.21 7.64 -0.28
C LYS A 11 21.27 6.56 -0.30
N ILE A 12 22.49 6.96 0.04
CA ILE A 12 23.63 6.07 0.22
C ILE A 12 24.11 6.25 1.67
N TYR A 13 24.25 5.17 2.39
CA TYR A 13 24.80 5.16 3.76
C TYR A 13 26.32 5.04 3.76
N ASP A 14 26.99 5.36 4.88
CA ASP A 14 28.45 5.41 5.02
C ASP A 14 29.20 4.12 4.62
N ASN A 15 28.50 2.98 4.66
CA ASN A 15 29.03 1.67 4.22
C ASN A 15 28.80 1.39 2.72
N ASN A 16 28.53 2.40 1.92
CA ASN A 16 28.20 2.32 0.49
C ASN A 16 26.94 1.47 0.18
N VAL A 17 26.06 1.27 1.15
CA VAL A 17 24.76 0.63 0.91
C VAL A 17 23.79 1.68 0.42
N GLN A 18 23.38 1.57 -0.83
CA GLN A 18 22.33 2.44 -1.38
C GLN A 18 20.95 1.87 -1.03
N ALA A 19 20.13 2.68 -0.36
CA ALA A 19 18.81 2.31 0.16
C ALA A 19 17.64 2.88 -0.66
N VAL A 20 17.89 3.96 -1.41
CA VAL A 20 16.92 4.62 -2.29
C VAL A 20 17.65 5.02 -3.57
N PHE A 21 17.03 4.73 -4.72
CA PHE A 21 17.58 4.93 -6.05
C PHE A 21 16.64 5.78 -6.88
N ASP A 22 17.13 6.92 -7.39
CA ASP A 22 16.47 7.79 -8.36
C ASP A 22 14.97 8.03 -8.06
N PHE A 23 14.67 8.39 -6.81
CA PHE A 23 13.30 8.53 -6.34
C PHE A 23 12.70 9.84 -6.85
N ASN A 24 11.70 9.73 -7.73
CA ASN A 24 11.01 10.85 -8.35
C ASN A 24 9.53 10.84 -7.97
N LEU A 25 9.03 11.90 -7.33
CA LEU A 25 7.63 12.00 -6.90
C LEU A 25 7.19 13.47 -6.79
N GLU A 26 6.08 13.77 -7.46
CA GLU A 26 5.34 15.01 -7.27
C GLU A 26 4.08 14.72 -6.43
N VAL A 27 3.89 15.47 -5.35
CA VAL A 27 2.72 15.36 -4.45
C VAL A 27 1.96 16.66 -4.46
N LYS A 28 0.66 16.59 -4.75
CA LYS A 28 -0.22 17.76 -4.80
C LYS A 28 -0.62 18.21 -3.40
N ASP A 29 -1.03 19.46 -3.29
CA ASP A 29 -1.61 20.01 -2.04
C ASP A 29 -2.78 19.15 -1.56
N LYS A 30 -2.78 18.81 -0.27
CA LYS A 30 -3.79 17.97 0.41
C LYS A 30 -3.91 16.53 -0.10
N GLU A 31 -2.95 16.04 -0.84
CA GLU A 31 -2.96 14.67 -1.32
C GLU A 31 -2.53 13.69 -0.22
N PHE A 32 -3.19 12.52 -0.17
CA PHE A 32 -2.82 11.40 0.70
C PHE A 32 -2.03 10.36 -0.10
N ILE A 33 -0.71 10.39 0.05
CA ILE A 33 0.20 9.43 -0.60
C ILE A 33 0.55 8.30 0.35
N VAL A 34 0.48 7.07 -0.13
CA VAL A 34 0.92 5.89 0.64
C VAL A 34 2.14 5.24 -0.01
N PHE A 35 3.23 5.12 0.74
CA PHE A 35 4.38 4.29 0.34
C PHE A 35 4.16 2.88 0.85
N VAL A 36 4.17 1.89 -0.05
CA VAL A 36 3.97 0.48 0.27
C VAL A 36 5.04 -0.39 -0.37
N GLY A 37 5.38 -1.49 0.27
CA GLY A 37 6.38 -2.45 -0.22
C GLY A 37 6.94 -3.32 0.90
N PRO A 38 7.77 -4.33 0.58
CA PRO A 38 8.39 -5.22 1.56
C PRO A 38 9.23 -4.48 2.58
N SER A 39 9.54 -5.14 3.70
CA SER A 39 10.49 -4.60 4.69
C SER A 39 11.85 -4.34 4.05
N GLY A 40 12.47 -3.21 4.40
CA GLY A 40 13.79 -2.83 3.89
C GLY A 40 13.81 -2.25 2.46
N CYS A 41 12.67 -1.97 1.82
CA CYS A 41 12.65 -1.42 0.46
C CYS A 41 12.82 0.11 0.37
N GLY A 42 13.18 0.81 1.47
CA GLY A 42 13.49 2.24 1.44
C GLY A 42 12.37 3.19 1.89
N LYS A 43 11.16 2.72 2.21
CA LYS A 43 10.00 3.57 2.58
C LYS A 43 10.28 4.52 3.74
N SER A 44 10.65 3.97 4.91
CA SER A 44 10.93 4.79 6.11
C SER A 44 12.18 5.65 5.92
N THR A 45 13.16 5.19 5.14
CA THR A 45 14.33 6.00 4.75
C THR A 45 13.88 7.23 3.98
N THR A 46 13.05 7.06 2.94
CA THR A 46 12.51 8.17 2.14
C THR A 46 11.68 9.11 3.01
N LEU A 47 10.81 8.57 3.88
CA LEU A 47 10.02 9.38 4.81
C LEU A 47 10.92 10.21 5.74
N ARG A 48 12.00 9.63 6.25
CA ARG A 48 12.97 10.34 7.12
C ARG A 48 13.76 11.40 6.37
N MET A 49 14.11 11.19 5.10
CA MET A 49 14.72 12.23 4.25
C MET A 49 13.77 13.42 4.07
N ILE A 50 12.48 13.18 3.83
CA ILE A 50 11.46 14.24 3.76
C ILE A 50 11.36 14.98 5.09
N ALA A 51 11.39 14.26 6.22
CA ALA A 51 11.37 14.86 7.55
C ALA A 51 12.66 15.64 7.91
N GLY A 52 13.76 15.42 7.18
CA GLY A 52 15.09 15.96 7.50
C GLY A 52 15.81 15.22 8.61
N LEU A 53 15.35 14.00 8.93
CA LEU A 53 15.99 13.12 9.93
C LEU A 53 17.07 12.24 9.31
N GLU A 54 17.12 12.19 7.99
CA GLU A 54 18.16 11.56 7.17
C GLU A 54 18.57 12.54 6.08
N GLU A 55 19.87 12.57 5.78
CA GLU A 55 20.40 13.39 4.69
C GLU A 55 20.12 12.75 3.34
N ILE A 56 19.81 13.57 2.35
CA ILE A 56 19.71 13.20 0.94
C ILE A 56 21.13 13.13 0.38
N SER A 57 21.52 12.00 -0.23
CA SER A 57 22.88 11.82 -0.77
C SER A 57 23.04 12.45 -2.16
N ALA A 58 21.99 12.43 -2.99
CA ALA A 58 21.92 13.12 -4.29
C ALA A 58 20.47 13.47 -4.61
N GLY A 59 20.27 14.39 -5.56
CA GLY A 59 18.96 14.90 -5.93
C GLY A 59 18.46 16.01 -5.01
N ASP A 60 17.22 16.44 -5.24
CA ASP A 60 16.65 17.59 -4.57
C ASP A 60 15.24 17.31 -4.03
N PHE A 61 14.94 17.90 -2.87
CA PHE A 61 13.62 17.88 -2.28
C PHE A 61 13.09 19.28 -2.04
N TYR A 62 11.84 19.53 -2.46
CA TYR A 62 11.19 20.84 -2.38
C TYR A 62 9.85 20.73 -1.62
N ILE A 63 9.52 21.79 -0.88
CA ILE A 63 8.17 22.05 -0.33
C ILE A 63 7.77 23.45 -0.82
N ASP A 64 6.62 23.58 -1.49
CA ASP A 64 6.13 24.86 -2.06
C ASP A 64 7.22 25.54 -2.93
N GLY A 65 7.98 24.79 -3.71
CA GLY A 65 9.07 25.28 -4.56
C GLY A 65 10.34 25.69 -3.81
N LYS A 66 10.37 25.59 -2.49
CA LYS A 66 11.57 25.87 -1.69
C LYS A 66 12.38 24.59 -1.47
N ARG A 67 13.66 24.59 -1.84
CA ARG A 67 14.59 23.49 -1.60
C ARG A 67 14.78 23.24 -0.11
N MET A 68 14.66 21.98 0.32
CA MET A 68 14.65 21.58 1.73
C MET A 68 15.84 20.75 2.17
N ASN A 69 16.75 20.35 1.27
CA ASN A 69 17.86 19.45 1.59
C ASN A 69 18.63 19.90 2.85
N ASP A 70 18.95 21.19 2.94
CA ASP A 70 19.79 21.78 4.00
C ASP A 70 18.96 22.45 5.11
N VAL A 71 17.61 22.30 5.08
CA VAL A 71 16.71 22.88 6.09
C VAL A 71 16.56 21.89 7.27
N GLU A 72 16.81 22.38 8.47
CA GLU A 72 16.66 21.61 9.71
C GLU A 72 15.23 21.08 9.89
N PRO A 73 15.03 19.87 10.48
CA PRO A 73 13.71 19.26 10.69
C PRO A 73 12.68 20.18 11.39
N LYS A 74 13.13 20.99 12.35
CA LYS A 74 12.27 21.91 13.10
C LYS A 74 11.67 23.03 12.24
N ASP A 75 12.33 23.38 11.12
CA ASP A 75 12.01 24.51 10.25
C ASP A 75 11.29 24.08 8.96
N ARG A 76 11.05 22.78 8.73
CA ARG A 76 10.37 22.23 7.54
C ARG A 76 8.85 22.33 7.55
N ASP A 77 8.23 22.78 8.63
CA ASP A 77 6.77 22.80 8.83
C ASP A 77 6.08 21.43 8.63
N ILE A 78 6.73 20.40 9.12
CA ILE A 78 6.30 19.00 9.04
C ILE A 78 5.93 18.50 10.44
N ALA A 79 4.87 17.70 10.54
CA ALA A 79 4.55 16.90 11.73
C ALA A 79 4.74 15.42 11.41
N MET A 80 5.34 14.65 12.34
CA MET A 80 5.63 13.23 12.14
C MET A 80 5.05 12.38 13.26
N VAL A 81 4.42 11.27 12.89
CA VAL A 81 3.97 10.19 13.77
C VAL A 81 4.86 8.98 13.54
N PHE A 82 5.51 8.51 14.60
CA PHE A 82 6.45 7.39 14.55
C PHE A 82 5.75 6.06 14.86
N GLN A 83 6.26 4.97 14.36
CA GLN A 83 5.79 3.60 14.59
C GLN A 83 5.67 3.25 16.10
N SER A 84 6.61 3.70 16.92
CA SER A 84 6.62 3.49 18.39
C SER A 84 5.76 4.49 19.15
N TYR A 85 5.00 5.36 18.44
CA TYR A 85 4.29 6.52 18.99
C TYR A 85 5.19 7.58 19.65
N ALA A 86 6.37 7.23 20.12
CA ALA A 86 7.38 8.09 20.77
C ALA A 86 6.79 9.05 21.83
N LEU A 87 5.85 8.56 22.65
CA LEU A 87 5.25 9.34 23.74
C LEU A 87 6.24 9.46 24.91
N TYR A 88 6.26 10.64 25.54
CA TYR A 88 7.02 10.87 26.76
C TYR A 88 6.33 10.20 27.96
N PRO A 89 6.90 9.12 28.54
CA PRO A 89 6.17 8.27 29.49
C PRO A 89 5.90 8.94 30.85
N HIS A 90 6.69 9.95 31.20
CA HIS A 90 6.56 10.71 32.44
C HIS A 90 5.55 11.87 32.36
N MET A 91 5.20 12.30 31.15
CA MET A 91 4.23 13.36 30.87
C MET A 91 2.80 12.82 30.76
N SER A 92 1.83 13.64 31.14
CA SER A 92 0.40 13.37 30.88
C SER A 92 0.09 13.44 29.38
N VAL A 93 -1.12 13.03 28.96
CA VAL A 93 -1.62 13.20 27.56
C VAL A 93 -1.58 14.68 27.18
N TYR A 94 -2.12 15.55 28.01
CA TYR A 94 -2.07 16.99 27.81
C TYR A 94 -0.63 17.50 27.60
N GLU A 95 0.28 17.11 28.48
CA GLU A 95 1.67 17.55 28.42
C GLU A 95 2.39 17.02 27.16
N ASN A 96 2.12 15.76 26.75
CA ASN A 96 2.62 15.20 25.50
C ASN A 96 2.18 16.03 24.30
N MET A 97 0.89 16.41 24.22
CA MET A 97 0.37 17.22 23.13
C MET A 97 0.90 18.65 23.17
N ALA A 98 0.97 19.26 24.35
CA ALA A 98 1.41 20.63 24.55
C ALA A 98 2.93 20.84 24.34
N PHE A 99 3.74 19.79 24.44
CA PHE A 99 5.20 19.89 24.51
C PHE A 99 5.81 20.66 23.33
N GLY A 100 5.43 20.33 22.09
CA GLY A 100 5.95 21.00 20.90
C GLY A 100 5.55 22.48 20.82
N LEU A 101 4.36 22.84 21.31
CA LEU A 101 3.89 24.22 21.37
C LEU A 101 4.64 25.04 22.43
N LYS A 102 4.93 24.42 23.61
CA LYS A 102 5.74 25.05 24.66
C LYS A 102 7.15 25.39 24.16
N LEU A 103 7.79 24.48 23.44
CA LEU A 103 9.12 24.73 22.85
C LEU A 103 9.10 25.89 21.84
N ARG A 104 8.01 26.08 21.14
CA ARG A 104 7.79 27.20 20.21
C ARG A 104 7.31 28.48 20.90
N LYS A 105 7.23 28.49 22.23
CA LYS A 105 6.86 29.64 23.07
C LYS A 105 5.44 30.20 22.77
N TYR A 106 4.48 29.35 22.41
CA TYR A 106 3.08 29.75 22.34
C TYR A 106 2.54 30.16 23.72
N SER A 107 1.53 31.04 23.78
CA SER A 107 0.88 31.41 25.03
C SER A 107 0.14 30.21 25.65
N LYS A 108 -0.09 30.27 26.98
CA LYS A 108 -0.81 29.18 27.68
C LYS A 108 -2.24 29.03 27.14
N GLU A 109 -2.89 30.13 26.84
CA GLU A 109 -4.27 30.19 26.32
C GLU A 109 -4.31 29.50 24.93
N GLU A 110 -3.36 29.79 24.06
CA GLU A 110 -3.29 29.17 22.71
C GLU A 110 -2.96 27.68 22.79
N ILE A 111 -2.04 27.27 23.69
CA ILE A 111 -1.73 25.87 23.93
C ILE A 111 -2.97 25.12 24.41
N ASP A 112 -3.66 25.66 25.43
CA ASP A 112 -4.84 25.04 26.00
C ASP A 112 -5.96 24.87 24.96
N LYS A 113 -6.22 25.93 24.19
CA LYS A 113 -7.18 25.91 23.09
C LYS A 113 -6.87 24.80 22.08
N ARG A 114 -5.64 24.74 21.55
CA ARG A 114 -5.22 23.75 20.52
C ARG A 114 -5.23 22.32 21.06
N VAL A 115 -4.80 22.12 22.32
CA VAL A 115 -4.78 20.78 22.92
C VAL A 115 -6.20 20.25 23.09
N HIS A 116 -7.14 21.07 23.64
CA HIS A 116 -8.53 20.65 23.81
C HIS A 116 -9.24 20.45 22.45
N GLU A 117 -8.98 21.29 21.47
CA GLU A 117 -9.53 21.12 20.12
C GLU A 117 -9.07 19.80 19.50
N ALA A 118 -7.77 19.50 19.52
CA ALA A 118 -7.25 18.26 19.01
C ALA A 118 -7.71 17.03 19.83
N ALA A 119 -7.80 17.17 21.16
CA ALA A 119 -8.29 16.10 22.03
C ALA A 119 -9.78 15.77 21.77
N ARG A 120 -10.60 16.77 21.46
CA ARG A 120 -12.00 16.60 21.06
C ARG A 120 -12.13 15.90 19.71
N ILE A 121 -11.32 16.32 18.72
CA ILE A 121 -11.28 15.68 17.39
C ILE A 121 -10.98 14.19 17.50
N LEU A 122 -10.06 13.82 18.41
CA LEU A 122 -9.57 12.46 18.60
C LEU A 122 -10.32 11.68 19.71
N GLU A 123 -11.34 12.27 20.33
CA GLU A 123 -12.13 11.67 21.41
C GLU A 123 -11.26 11.20 22.61
N ILE A 124 -10.20 11.95 22.94
CA ILE A 124 -9.30 11.67 24.05
C ILE A 124 -9.36 12.70 25.18
N GLU A 125 -10.29 13.63 25.15
CA GLU A 125 -10.49 14.67 26.16
C GLU A 125 -10.58 14.10 27.60
N PRO A 126 -11.32 12.97 27.87
CA PRO A 126 -11.37 12.37 29.20
C PRO A 126 -10.05 11.78 29.72
N TYR A 127 -9.04 11.72 28.86
CA TYR A 127 -7.75 11.08 29.20
C TYR A 127 -6.61 12.10 29.34
N LEU A 128 -6.85 13.40 29.23
CA LEU A 128 -5.84 14.45 29.20
C LEU A 128 -4.89 14.42 30.40
N ASP A 129 -5.38 14.05 31.57
CA ASP A 129 -4.58 13.96 32.80
C ASP A 129 -3.87 12.62 32.99
N ARG A 130 -4.17 11.62 32.15
CA ARG A 130 -3.55 10.28 32.25
C ARG A 130 -2.15 10.26 31.67
N LYS A 131 -1.33 9.32 32.15
CA LYS A 131 0.00 9.03 31.58
C LYS A 131 -0.11 7.88 30.56
N PRO A 132 0.82 7.78 29.58
CA PRO A 132 0.80 6.77 28.54
C PRO A 132 0.64 5.33 29.02
N LYS A 133 1.20 4.97 30.19
CA LYS A 133 1.09 3.63 30.78
C LYS A 133 -0.36 3.23 31.15
N ALA A 134 -1.24 4.20 31.36
CA ALA A 134 -2.65 3.98 31.70
C ALA A 134 -3.60 4.03 30.48
N LEU A 135 -3.05 3.95 29.26
CA LEU A 135 -3.78 4.02 28.00
C LEU A 135 -3.70 2.69 27.23
N SER A 136 -4.77 2.37 26.50
CA SER A 136 -4.76 1.30 25.51
C SER A 136 -3.86 1.64 24.31
N GLY A 137 -3.59 0.65 23.42
CA GLY A 137 -2.82 0.86 22.20
C GLY A 137 -3.40 1.97 21.32
N GLY A 138 -4.70 1.90 21.01
CA GLY A 138 -5.39 2.92 20.22
C GLY A 138 -5.41 4.30 20.88
N GLN A 139 -5.57 4.36 22.22
CA GLN A 139 -5.50 5.65 22.94
C GLN A 139 -4.10 6.26 22.83
N ARG A 140 -3.04 5.46 22.97
CA ARG A 140 -1.64 5.95 22.77
C ARG A 140 -1.42 6.47 21.35
N GLN A 141 -1.96 5.79 20.35
CA GLN A 141 -1.89 6.24 18.98
C GLN A 141 -2.62 7.56 18.76
N ARG A 142 -3.87 7.70 19.27
CA ARG A 142 -4.61 8.97 19.20
C ARG A 142 -3.83 10.11 19.87
N VAL A 143 -3.13 9.85 20.98
CA VAL A 143 -2.25 10.85 21.61
C VAL A 143 -1.09 11.24 20.68
N ALA A 144 -0.48 10.28 19.98
CA ALA A 144 0.60 10.56 19.03
C ALA A 144 0.09 11.39 17.82
N LEU A 145 -1.09 11.07 17.30
CA LEU A 145 -1.78 11.89 16.29
C LEU A 145 -2.08 13.28 16.82
N GLY A 146 -2.62 13.39 18.06
CA GLY A 146 -2.92 14.68 18.71
C GLY A 146 -1.69 15.57 18.83
N ARG A 147 -0.54 14.99 19.18
CA ARG A 147 0.74 15.68 19.22
C ARG A 147 1.18 16.25 17.87
N ALA A 148 0.82 15.58 16.78
CA ALA A 148 1.07 16.05 15.43
C ALA A 148 0.05 17.15 15.02
N ILE A 149 -1.23 16.96 15.32
CA ILE A 149 -2.34 17.87 14.95
C ILE A 149 -2.19 19.26 15.59
N VAL A 150 -1.88 19.31 16.89
CA VAL A 150 -1.77 20.60 17.61
C VAL A 150 -0.74 21.54 16.99
N ARG A 151 0.19 20.99 16.21
CA ARG A 151 1.23 21.74 15.50
C ARG A 151 0.67 22.51 14.30
N ASN A 152 -0.45 22.06 13.74
CA ASN A 152 -1.06 22.62 12.52
C ASN A 152 -0.05 22.73 11.37
N ALA A 153 0.73 21.66 11.16
CA ALA A 153 1.74 21.60 10.12
C ALA A 153 1.09 21.42 8.74
N LYS A 154 1.74 21.94 7.71
CA LYS A 154 1.29 21.79 6.32
C LYS A 154 1.44 20.36 5.79
N VAL A 155 2.43 19.62 6.29
CA VAL A 155 2.76 18.25 5.86
C VAL A 155 2.71 17.30 7.04
N PHE A 156 2.01 16.18 6.87
CA PHE A 156 1.92 15.10 7.84
C PHE A 156 2.69 13.86 7.32
N LEU A 157 3.59 13.36 8.13
CA LEU A 157 4.33 12.12 7.87
C LEU A 157 3.95 11.05 8.89
N MET A 158 3.62 9.85 8.43
CA MET A 158 3.22 8.74 9.29
C MET A 158 4.04 7.49 8.95
N ASP A 159 4.91 7.05 9.88
CA ASP A 159 5.77 5.87 9.72
C ASP A 159 5.11 4.66 10.40
N GLU A 160 4.43 3.81 9.64
CA GLU A 160 3.72 2.60 10.09
C GLU A 160 2.87 2.77 11.36
N PRO A 161 1.99 3.78 11.44
CA PRO A 161 1.34 4.16 12.71
C PRO A 161 0.37 3.08 13.23
N LEU A 162 -0.12 2.15 12.38
CA LEU A 162 -1.10 1.13 12.75
C LEU A 162 -0.48 -0.26 13.02
N SER A 163 0.83 -0.44 12.80
CA SER A 163 1.50 -1.74 12.86
C SER A 163 1.39 -2.45 14.23
N ASN A 164 1.33 -1.68 15.32
CA ASN A 164 1.27 -2.20 16.69
C ASN A 164 -0.15 -2.40 17.24
N LEU A 165 -1.18 -2.36 16.40
CA LEU A 165 -2.58 -2.53 16.78
C LEU A 165 -3.13 -3.90 16.38
N ASP A 166 -4.10 -4.40 17.14
CA ASP A 166 -4.88 -5.57 16.76
C ASP A 166 -5.75 -5.30 15.51
N ALA A 167 -6.20 -6.36 14.84
CA ALA A 167 -6.92 -6.26 13.56
C ALA A 167 -8.20 -5.42 13.64
N LYS A 168 -9.00 -5.57 14.71
CA LYS A 168 -10.27 -4.84 14.89
C LYS A 168 -10.01 -3.34 15.06
N LEU A 169 -9.06 -2.99 15.91
CA LEU A 169 -8.70 -1.61 16.17
C LEU A 169 -8.05 -0.96 14.95
N ARG A 170 -7.26 -1.72 14.17
CA ARG A 170 -6.66 -1.24 12.92
C ARG A 170 -7.71 -0.80 11.90
N VAL A 171 -8.79 -1.60 11.73
CA VAL A 171 -9.92 -1.24 10.84
C VAL A 171 -10.56 0.09 11.28
N GLN A 172 -10.83 0.26 12.57
CA GLN A 172 -11.41 1.49 13.10
C GLN A 172 -10.46 2.68 12.87
N MET A 173 -9.18 2.54 13.22
CA MET A 173 -8.20 3.62 13.13
C MET A 173 -7.92 4.06 11.69
N ARG A 174 -8.01 3.16 10.69
CA ARG A 174 -7.93 3.56 9.28
C ARG A 174 -9.00 4.58 8.92
N SER A 175 -10.25 4.29 9.25
CA SER A 175 -11.38 5.20 9.00
C SER A 175 -11.18 6.55 9.71
N GLU A 176 -10.69 6.53 10.95
CA GLU A 176 -10.41 7.75 11.72
C GLU A 176 -9.30 8.60 11.10
N ILE A 177 -8.23 7.97 10.59
CA ILE A 177 -7.13 8.69 9.93
C ILE A 177 -7.59 9.33 8.62
N ILE A 178 -8.44 8.67 7.83
CA ILE A 178 -9.01 9.24 6.60
C ILE A 178 -9.85 10.48 6.95
N GLN A 179 -10.78 10.36 7.89
CA GLN A 179 -11.62 11.48 8.34
C GLN A 179 -10.78 12.63 8.93
N LEU A 180 -9.70 12.29 9.63
CA LEU A 180 -8.77 13.26 10.18
C LEU A 180 -8.04 14.03 9.06
N HIS A 181 -7.55 13.32 8.05
CA HIS A 181 -6.89 13.93 6.88
C HIS A 181 -7.83 14.91 6.17
N GLU A 182 -9.06 14.50 5.86
CA GLU A 182 -10.09 15.36 5.25
C GLU A 182 -10.38 16.62 6.08
N ARG A 183 -10.45 16.48 7.41
CA ARG A 183 -10.71 17.59 8.32
C ARG A 183 -9.55 18.58 8.42
N ILE A 184 -8.31 18.06 8.47
CA ILE A 184 -7.10 18.90 8.60
C ILE A 184 -6.73 19.52 7.27
N GLY A 185 -6.92 18.81 6.15
CA GLY A 185 -6.58 19.26 4.82
C GLY A 185 -5.07 19.51 4.63
N ALA A 186 -4.22 18.71 5.27
CA ALA A 186 -2.77 18.76 5.14
C ALA A 186 -2.29 17.68 4.16
N THR A 187 -1.24 17.96 3.41
CA THR A 187 -0.58 16.96 2.56
C THR A 187 0.00 15.85 3.41
N THR A 188 -0.34 14.59 3.12
CA THR A 188 0.00 13.46 3.98
C THR A 188 0.83 12.42 3.23
N ILE A 189 1.95 11.99 3.82
CA ILE A 189 2.70 10.81 3.37
C ILE A 189 2.63 9.75 4.47
N TYR A 190 2.13 8.59 4.10
CA TYR A 190 1.89 7.46 4.98
C TYR A 190 2.72 6.26 4.54
N VAL A 191 3.46 5.66 5.43
CA VAL A 191 4.24 4.44 5.18
C VAL A 191 3.54 3.26 5.80
N THR A 192 3.41 2.18 5.04
CA THR A 192 2.90 0.90 5.54
C THR A 192 3.49 -0.28 4.78
N HIS A 193 3.39 -1.46 5.37
CA HIS A 193 3.56 -2.74 4.68
C HIS A 193 2.22 -3.47 4.47
N ASP A 194 1.11 -2.91 4.97
CA ASP A 194 -0.25 -3.45 4.83
C ASP A 194 -0.89 -2.95 3.53
N GLN A 195 -1.17 -3.90 2.63
CA GLN A 195 -1.79 -3.61 1.33
C GLN A 195 -3.20 -3.04 1.48
N THR A 196 -3.95 -3.49 2.50
CA THR A 196 -5.31 -3.02 2.73
C THR A 196 -5.31 -1.55 3.16
N GLU A 197 -4.34 -1.13 3.98
CA GLU A 197 -4.15 0.28 4.33
C GLU A 197 -3.88 1.10 3.07
N ALA A 198 -2.93 0.67 2.23
CA ALA A 198 -2.59 1.37 0.99
C ALA A 198 -3.80 1.50 0.05
N MET A 199 -4.53 0.40 -0.18
CA MET A 199 -5.68 0.37 -1.08
C MET A 199 -6.89 1.18 -0.61
N THR A 200 -7.06 1.35 0.71
CA THR A 200 -8.26 1.99 1.29
C THR A 200 -8.07 3.46 1.67
N MET A 201 -6.83 3.90 1.88
CA MET A 201 -6.55 5.23 2.41
C MET A 201 -5.94 6.19 1.38
N ALA A 202 -5.27 5.67 0.34
CA ALA A 202 -4.47 6.49 -0.56
C ALA A 202 -5.29 7.15 -1.67
N ASP A 203 -4.97 8.41 -1.99
CA ASP A 203 -5.28 9.01 -3.29
C ASP A 203 -4.38 8.40 -4.36
N ARG A 204 -3.08 8.30 -4.08
CA ARG A 204 -2.10 7.53 -4.87
C ARG A 204 -1.19 6.70 -3.98
N ILE A 205 -0.81 5.55 -4.52
CA ILE A 205 0.14 4.62 -3.92
C ILE A 205 1.47 4.70 -4.66
N VAL A 206 2.56 4.69 -3.91
CA VAL A 206 3.92 4.48 -4.42
C VAL A 206 4.36 3.08 -4.00
N VAL A 207 4.41 2.15 -4.96
CA VAL A 207 4.87 0.77 -4.71
C VAL A 207 6.38 0.74 -4.84
N MET A 208 7.08 0.26 -3.79
CA MET A 208 8.54 0.22 -3.72
C MET A 208 9.09 -1.19 -3.57
N LYS A 209 10.19 -1.49 -4.27
CA LYS A 209 10.96 -2.74 -4.13
C LYS A 209 12.46 -2.43 -4.26
N GLY A 210 13.26 -2.88 -3.28
CA GLY A 210 14.73 -2.78 -3.36
C GLY A 210 15.27 -1.37 -3.55
N GLY A 211 14.60 -0.35 -2.98
CA GLY A 211 14.99 1.06 -3.12
C GLY A 211 14.43 1.79 -4.34
N TYR A 212 13.79 1.07 -5.27
CA TYR A 212 13.21 1.63 -6.49
C TYR A 212 11.70 1.77 -6.41
N ILE A 213 11.17 2.80 -7.05
CA ILE A 213 9.73 2.91 -7.35
C ILE A 213 9.41 1.90 -8.46
N GLN A 214 8.43 1.04 -8.21
CA GLN A 214 7.93 0.08 -9.19
C GLN A 214 6.74 0.63 -9.98
N GLN A 215 5.86 1.35 -9.29
CA GLN A 215 4.69 2.00 -9.90
C GLN A 215 4.15 3.09 -8.97
N ILE A 216 3.63 4.16 -9.57
CA ILE A 216 2.84 5.20 -8.90
C ILE A 216 1.49 5.28 -9.60
N GLY A 217 0.39 5.32 -8.85
CA GLY A 217 -0.96 5.45 -9.40
C GLY A 217 -2.03 5.44 -8.32
N THR A 218 -3.26 5.63 -8.71
CA THR A 218 -4.41 5.42 -7.82
C THR A 218 -4.52 3.94 -7.44
N PRO A 219 -5.13 3.60 -6.30
CA PRO A 219 -5.36 2.20 -5.91
C PRO A 219 -5.98 1.36 -7.04
N LYS A 220 -6.99 1.92 -7.73
CA LYS A 220 -7.68 1.25 -8.85
C LYS A 220 -6.76 1.02 -10.06
N GLU A 221 -5.92 1.99 -10.41
CA GLU A 221 -4.97 1.85 -11.52
C GLU A 221 -3.93 0.76 -11.24
N ILE A 222 -3.32 0.78 -10.05
CA ILE A 222 -2.28 -0.19 -9.70
C ILE A 222 -2.86 -1.61 -9.62
N TYR A 223 -4.07 -1.75 -9.05
CA TYR A 223 -4.73 -3.04 -8.93
C TYR A 223 -5.13 -3.64 -10.28
N ASN A 224 -5.74 -2.82 -11.16
CA ASN A 224 -6.25 -3.27 -12.45
C ASN A 224 -5.18 -3.27 -13.56
N ASN A 225 -4.11 -2.47 -13.41
CA ASN A 225 -3.08 -2.29 -14.43
C ASN A 225 -1.68 -2.34 -13.80
N PRO A 226 -1.28 -3.46 -13.20
CA PRO A 226 0.06 -3.59 -12.60
C PRO A 226 1.14 -3.47 -13.67
N ALA A 227 2.19 -2.68 -13.39
CA ALA A 227 3.27 -2.43 -14.35
C ALA A 227 4.18 -3.63 -14.57
N ASN A 228 4.31 -4.53 -13.59
CA ASN A 228 5.18 -5.68 -13.64
C ASN A 228 4.70 -6.82 -12.73
N LEU A 229 5.34 -7.97 -12.80
CA LEU A 229 5.05 -9.16 -11.99
C LEU A 229 5.05 -8.87 -10.49
N PHE A 230 6.03 -8.06 -10.05
CA PHE A 230 6.12 -7.73 -8.63
C PHE A 230 4.88 -6.98 -8.15
N VAL A 231 4.45 -5.93 -8.84
CA VAL A 231 3.27 -5.15 -8.47
C VAL A 231 2.02 -6.01 -8.51
N ALA A 232 1.86 -6.83 -9.54
CA ALA A 232 0.72 -7.75 -9.69
C ALA A 232 0.65 -8.76 -8.54
N GLY A 233 1.78 -9.35 -8.14
CA GLY A 233 1.86 -10.33 -7.06
C GLY A 233 1.88 -9.72 -5.67
N PHE A 234 2.31 -8.46 -5.53
CA PHE A 234 2.39 -7.79 -4.24
C PHE A 234 1.04 -7.25 -3.78
N LEU A 235 0.19 -6.75 -4.69
CA LEU A 235 -1.12 -6.17 -4.33
C LEU A 235 -2.25 -7.16 -4.62
N GLY A 236 -2.99 -7.49 -3.58
CA GLY A 236 -4.13 -8.43 -3.60
C GLY A 236 -3.99 -9.50 -2.53
N GLY A 237 -5.11 -9.91 -1.96
CA GLY A 237 -5.19 -10.98 -0.96
C GLY A 237 -6.31 -11.96 -1.32
N PRO A 238 -5.96 -13.15 -1.81
CA PRO A 238 -4.63 -13.70 -2.12
C PRO A 238 -3.91 -13.03 -3.31
N ALA A 239 -2.60 -13.33 -3.49
CA ALA A 239 -1.79 -12.80 -4.57
C ALA A 239 -2.27 -13.28 -5.96
N THR A 240 -1.95 -12.52 -7.00
CA THR A 240 -2.18 -12.91 -8.41
C THR A 240 -1.52 -14.24 -8.72
N ASN A 241 -2.24 -15.14 -9.39
CA ASN A 241 -1.70 -16.36 -9.95
C ASN A 241 -0.85 -16.04 -11.19
N PHE A 242 0.29 -16.68 -11.32
CA PHE A 242 1.17 -16.59 -12.48
C PHE A 242 1.30 -17.94 -13.15
N VAL A 243 0.84 -18.05 -14.39
CA VAL A 243 0.87 -19.27 -15.19
C VAL A 243 1.83 -19.05 -16.36
N LYS A 244 2.85 -19.90 -16.50
CA LYS A 244 3.77 -19.89 -17.61
C LYS A 244 3.20 -20.69 -18.76
N GLY A 245 3.33 -20.16 -19.97
CA GLY A 245 2.87 -20.84 -21.18
C GLY A 245 3.40 -20.18 -22.45
N THR A 246 3.13 -20.79 -23.59
CA THR A 246 3.58 -20.31 -24.90
C THR A 246 2.44 -19.63 -25.65
N TYR A 247 2.68 -18.44 -26.19
CA TYR A 247 1.73 -17.77 -27.05
C TYR A 247 1.94 -18.13 -28.52
N THR A 248 0.93 -18.71 -29.16
CA THR A 248 1.00 -19.12 -30.58
C THR A 248 -0.33 -18.96 -31.27
N ASN A 249 -0.37 -18.23 -32.40
CA ASN A 249 -1.54 -18.08 -33.27
C ASN A 249 -2.84 -17.67 -32.55
N GLY A 250 -2.73 -16.75 -31.57
CA GLY A 250 -3.90 -16.26 -30.81
C GLY A 250 -4.30 -17.15 -29.63
N PHE A 251 -3.51 -18.18 -29.32
CA PHE A 251 -3.73 -19.08 -28.19
C PHE A 251 -2.57 -18.96 -27.18
N PHE A 252 -2.91 -19.01 -25.91
CA PHE A 252 -1.97 -19.24 -24.82
C PHE A 252 -2.02 -20.72 -24.45
N GLN A 253 -0.91 -21.42 -24.56
CA GLN A 253 -0.83 -22.85 -24.35
C GLN A 253 -0.06 -23.18 -23.08
N VAL A 254 -0.68 -23.97 -22.21
CA VAL A 254 -0.10 -24.55 -20.99
C VAL A 254 -0.23 -26.06 -21.10
N GLU A 255 0.85 -26.76 -21.40
CA GLU A 255 0.83 -28.20 -21.72
C GLU A 255 -0.25 -28.54 -22.78
N ASP A 256 -1.25 -29.35 -22.44
CA ASP A 256 -2.34 -29.73 -23.37
C ASP A 256 -3.49 -28.71 -23.43
N MET A 257 -3.53 -27.76 -22.50
CA MET A 257 -4.58 -26.73 -22.46
C MET A 257 -4.29 -25.58 -23.41
N LYS A 258 -5.25 -25.23 -24.24
CA LYS A 258 -5.19 -24.09 -25.17
C LYS A 258 -6.29 -23.09 -24.85
N ILE A 259 -5.90 -21.91 -24.39
CA ILE A 259 -6.80 -20.80 -24.06
C ILE A 259 -6.81 -19.83 -25.25
N GLU A 260 -7.98 -19.61 -25.84
CA GLU A 260 -8.13 -18.63 -26.90
C GLU A 260 -8.07 -17.22 -26.32
N ILE A 261 -7.08 -16.43 -26.74
CA ILE A 261 -6.85 -15.09 -26.22
C ILE A 261 -7.75 -14.07 -26.91
N PRO A 262 -8.50 -13.23 -26.15
CA PRO A 262 -9.34 -12.19 -26.71
C PRO A 262 -8.59 -11.26 -27.67
N LEU A 263 -9.27 -10.79 -28.71
CA LEU A 263 -8.68 -9.95 -29.77
C LEU A 263 -7.93 -8.73 -29.24
N MET A 264 -8.42 -8.14 -28.17
CA MET A 264 -7.82 -6.95 -27.52
C MET A 264 -6.36 -7.14 -27.05
N TYR A 265 -5.94 -8.38 -26.81
CA TYR A 265 -4.56 -8.69 -26.40
C TYR A 265 -3.68 -9.18 -27.57
N ARG A 266 -4.26 -9.64 -28.67
CA ARG A 266 -3.50 -10.28 -29.75
C ARG A 266 -2.53 -9.33 -30.47
N GLU A 267 -2.90 -8.06 -30.61
CA GLU A 267 -2.01 -7.03 -31.18
C GLU A 267 -0.76 -6.83 -30.29
N LYS A 268 -0.96 -6.70 -29.00
CA LYS A 268 0.10 -6.53 -28.00
C LYS A 268 1.04 -7.74 -27.95
N LEU A 269 0.51 -8.94 -28.13
CA LEU A 269 1.24 -10.20 -28.10
C LEU A 269 1.88 -10.57 -29.45
N SER A 270 1.73 -9.76 -30.50
CA SER A 270 2.22 -10.09 -31.84
C SER A 270 3.72 -10.37 -31.92
N SER A 271 4.54 -9.64 -31.13
CA SER A 271 6.01 -9.82 -31.03
C SER A 271 6.43 -11.01 -30.16
N TYR A 272 5.47 -11.66 -29.48
CA TYR A 272 5.68 -12.82 -28.62
C TYR A 272 5.29 -14.14 -29.26
N GLN A 273 5.03 -14.14 -30.57
CA GLN A 273 4.67 -15.34 -31.31
C GLN A 273 5.69 -16.47 -31.17
N GLY A 274 5.27 -17.63 -30.66
CA GLY A 274 6.10 -18.78 -30.37
C GLY A 274 7.02 -18.65 -29.16
N LYS A 275 6.85 -17.56 -28.36
CA LYS A 275 7.62 -17.33 -27.13
C LYS A 275 6.85 -17.74 -25.89
N GLU A 276 7.60 -18.10 -24.86
CA GLU A 276 7.10 -18.28 -23.50
C GLU A 276 6.82 -16.93 -22.85
N ILE A 277 5.66 -16.79 -22.23
CA ILE A 277 5.21 -15.60 -21.51
C ILE A 277 4.52 -16.02 -20.21
N ILE A 278 4.28 -15.06 -19.31
CA ILE A 278 3.57 -15.31 -18.07
C ILE A 278 2.18 -14.67 -18.16
N MET A 279 1.15 -15.48 -17.93
CA MET A 279 -0.22 -14.99 -17.74
C MET A 279 -0.48 -14.79 -16.26
N GLY A 280 -0.92 -13.58 -15.88
CA GLY A 280 -1.39 -13.25 -14.54
C GLY A 280 -2.91 -13.22 -14.49
N ILE A 281 -3.50 -13.89 -13.50
CA ILE A 281 -4.94 -13.84 -13.22
C ILE A 281 -5.17 -13.80 -11.71
N ARG A 282 -6.10 -12.94 -11.26
CA ARG A 282 -6.40 -12.85 -9.84
C ARG A 282 -7.26 -14.01 -9.36
N PRO A 283 -7.12 -14.43 -8.08
CA PRO A 283 -7.93 -15.51 -7.51
C PRO A 283 -9.44 -15.29 -7.59
N GLU A 284 -9.91 -14.05 -7.48
CA GLU A 284 -11.31 -13.66 -7.60
C GLU A 284 -11.86 -13.64 -9.03
N ASP A 285 -10.97 -13.68 -10.03
CA ASP A 285 -11.33 -13.73 -11.45
C ASP A 285 -11.37 -15.20 -11.97
N LEU A 286 -11.31 -16.17 -11.05
CA LEU A 286 -11.56 -17.60 -11.29
C LEU A 286 -12.96 -17.94 -10.80
N HIS A 287 -13.84 -18.35 -11.72
CA HIS A 287 -15.26 -18.52 -11.46
C HIS A 287 -15.69 -19.98 -11.58
N GLY A 288 -16.57 -20.44 -10.67
CA GLY A 288 -17.26 -21.74 -10.75
C GLY A 288 -18.66 -21.65 -11.31
N GLU A 289 -19.12 -20.44 -11.71
CA GLU A 289 -20.49 -20.22 -12.21
C GLU A 289 -20.57 -20.41 -13.73
N GLY A 290 -21.68 -21.03 -14.21
CA GLY A 290 -21.88 -21.40 -15.61
C GLY A 290 -21.87 -20.22 -16.59
N ILE A 291 -22.28 -19.02 -16.19
CA ILE A 291 -22.33 -17.84 -17.07
C ILE A 291 -20.95 -17.47 -17.62
N VAL A 292 -19.91 -17.54 -16.78
CA VAL A 292 -18.53 -17.23 -17.18
C VAL A 292 -17.99 -18.36 -18.07
N ALA A 293 -18.34 -19.62 -17.74
CA ALA A 293 -17.99 -20.80 -18.53
C ALA A 293 -18.55 -20.74 -19.96
N ASP A 294 -19.77 -20.25 -20.13
CA ASP A 294 -20.39 -20.06 -21.43
C ASP A 294 -19.76 -18.91 -22.23
N THR A 295 -19.24 -17.88 -21.52
CA THR A 295 -18.60 -16.72 -22.15
C THR A 295 -17.19 -17.05 -22.64
N TYR A 296 -16.43 -17.84 -21.89
CA TYR A 296 -15.05 -18.21 -22.19
C TYR A 296 -14.84 -19.74 -22.20
N PRO A 297 -15.43 -20.47 -23.15
CA PRO A 297 -15.41 -21.93 -23.14
C PRO A 297 -14.00 -22.54 -23.24
N SER A 298 -13.05 -21.86 -23.89
CA SER A 298 -11.65 -22.29 -23.95
C SER A 298 -10.85 -22.09 -22.65
N ALA A 299 -11.39 -21.34 -21.71
CA ALA A 299 -10.76 -21.01 -20.44
C ALA A 299 -11.30 -21.84 -19.27
N ASN A 300 -12.12 -22.86 -19.55
CA ASN A 300 -12.56 -23.84 -18.57
C ASN A 300 -11.45 -24.84 -18.29
N PHE A 301 -11.25 -25.17 -17.02
CA PHE A 301 -10.24 -26.14 -16.60
C PHE A 301 -10.66 -26.89 -15.33
N ASP A 302 -10.10 -28.06 -15.15
CA ASP A 302 -10.24 -28.83 -13.94
C ASP A 302 -9.19 -28.35 -12.93
N PHE A 303 -9.65 -27.91 -11.76
CA PHE A 303 -8.81 -27.40 -10.67
C PHE A 303 -8.76 -28.44 -9.56
N GLU A 304 -7.56 -28.97 -9.33
CA GLU A 304 -7.31 -29.94 -8.27
C GLU A 304 -7.09 -29.22 -6.94
N ILE A 305 -8.02 -29.40 -6.00
CA ILE A 305 -8.00 -28.73 -4.70
C ILE A 305 -7.09 -29.49 -3.75
N GLU A 306 -6.03 -28.85 -3.27
CA GLU A 306 -5.18 -29.37 -2.18
C GLU A 306 -5.74 -28.94 -0.82
N VAL A 307 -6.11 -27.66 -0.67
CA VAL A 307 -6.65 -27.08 0.57
C VAL A 307 -7.84 -26.18 0.25
N ALA A 308 -8.89 -26.26 1.08
CA ALA A 308 -10.05 -25.38 1.02
C ALA A 308 -10.22 -24.65 2.36
N GLU A 309 -10.03 -23.32 2.36
CA GLU A 309 -10.14 -22.46 3.54
C GLU A 309 -11.46 -21.69 3.52
N LEU A 310 -12.37 -21.98 4.44
CA LEU A 310 -13.65 -21.27 4.57
C LEU A 310 -13.47 -19.97 5.36
N LEU A 311 -13.71 -18.84 4.72
CA LEU A 311 -13.73 -17.51 5.34
C LEU A 311 -15.16 -16.98 5.59
N GLY A 312 -16.13 -17.87 5.76
CA GLY A 312 -17.52 -17.53 6.01
C GLY A 312 -18.33 -17.36 4.72
N HIS A 313 -18.19 -16.27 4.00
CA HIS A 313 -18.93 -16.01 2.76
C HIS A 313 -18.21 -16.49 1.49
N GLU A 314 -16.96 -16.88 1.60
CA GLU A 314 -16.11 -17.32 0.49
C GLU A 314 -15.15 -18.41 0.92
N TYR A 315 -14.68 -19.21 -0.04
CA TYR A 315 -13.55 -20.12 0.11
C TYR A 315 -12.32 -19.57 -0.61
N ILE A 316 -11.16 -19.74 0.01
CA ILE A 316 -9.87 -19.67 -0.65
C ILE A 316 -9.43 -21.10 -0.93
N LEU A 317 -9.27 -21.44 -2.20
CA LEU A 317 -8.83 -22.74 -2.66
C LEU A 317 -7.38 -22.67 -3.07
N HIS A 318 -6.56 -23.55 -2.52
CA HIS A 318 -5.19 -23.76 -2.98
C HIS A 318 -5.13 -25.07 -3.75
N GLY A 319 -4.51 -25.06 -4.90
CA GLY A 319 -4.43 -26.22 -5.74
C GLY A 319 -3.54 -26.00 -6.96
N THR A 320 -3.75 -26.81 -8.00
CA THR A 320 -2.92 -26.76 -9.21
C THR A 320 -3.73 -26.75 -10.50
N LEU A 321 -3.14 -26.10 -11.51
CA LEU A 321 -3.49 -26.22 -12.91
C LEU A 321 -2.28 -26.79 -13.65
N ASN A 322 -2.40 -28.01 -14.19
CA ASN A 322 -1.28 -28.68 -14.89
C ASN A 322 0.04 -28.57 -14.09
N GLY A 323 0.01 -28.94 -12.81
CA GLY A 323 1.16 -28.89 -11.91
C GLY A 323 1.65 -27.50 -11.49
N GLN A 324 1.11 -26.41 -12.02
CA GLN A 324 1.42 -25.04 -11.57
C GLN A 324 0.48 -24.63 -10.43
N LYS A 325 1.05 -24.20 -9.31
CA LYS A 325 0.29 -23.78 -8.12
C LYS A 325 -0.58 -22.56 -8.43
N MET A 326 -1.83 -22.65 -8.04
CA MET A 326 -2.80 -21.58 -8.17
C MET A 326 -3.65 -21.47 -6.90
N CYS A 327 -4.22 -20.29 -6.73
CA CYS A 327 -5.21 -19.98 -5.70
C CYS A 327 -6.48 -19.48 -6.37
N ALA A 328 -7.65 -19.95 -5.95
CA ALA A 328 -8.94 -19.44 -6.41
C ALA A 328 -9.75 -18.93 -5.23
N LYS A 329 -10.53 -17.87 -5.46
CA LYS A 329 -11.43 -17.29 -4.48
C LYS A 329 -12.85 -17.46 -4.98
N VAL A 330 -13.61 -18.36 -4.35
CA VAL A 330 -14.93 -18.76 -4.81
C VAL A 330 -16.00 -18.55 -3.75
N ASN A 331 -17.25 -18.44 -4.18
CA ASN A 331 -18.39 -18.27 -3.29
C ASN A 331 -18.58 -19.53 -2.40
N SER A 332 -18.93 -19.32 -1.12
CA SER A 332 -19.16 -20.42 -0.15
C SER A 332 -20.27 -21.39 -0.54
N ARG A 333 -21.17 -21.01 -1.48
CA ARG A 333 -22.23 -21.89 -1.99
C ARG A 333 -21.74 -23.05 -2.84
N LEU A 334 -20.49 -22.99 -3.33
CA LEU A 334 -19.90 -24.08 -4.11
C LEU A 334 -19.52 -25.28 -3.25
N GLU A 335 -19.39 -25.08 -1.93
CA GLU A 335 -19.05 -26.13 -0.93
C GLU A 335 -17.91 -27.07 -1.39
N PRO A 336 -16.76 -26.52 -1.83
CA PRO A 336 -15.67 -27.34 -2.35
C PRO A 336 -15.02 -28.16 -1.25
N GLU A 337 -14.70 -29.41 -1.55
CA GLU A 337 -14.00 -30.33 -0.63
C GLU A 337 -12.49 -30.38 -0.96
N ALA A 338 -11.66 -30.47 0.09
CA ALA A 338 -10.24 -30.72 -0.11
C ALA A 338 -10.00 -32.08 -0.80
N HIS A 339 -8.99 -32.17 -1.62
CA HIS A 339 -8.63 -33.34 -2.44
C HIS A 339 -9.71 -33.75 -3.46
N SER A 340 -10.56 -32.83 -3.83
CA SER A 340 -11.51 -32.97 -4.94
C SER A 340 -11.10 -32.14 -6.16
N THR A 341 -11.77 -32.35 -7.27
CA THR A 341 -11.59 -31.56 -8.49
C THR A 341 -12.86 -30.77 -8.76
N ILE A 342 -12.73 -29.48 -9.03
CA ILE A 342 -13.84 -28.63 -9.48
C ILE A 342 -13.52 -27.99 -10.83
N LYS A 343 -14.56 -27.67 -11.60
CA LYS A 343 -14.41 -26.88 -12.82
C LYS A 343 -14.41 -25.41 -12.48
N LEU A 344 -13.35 -24.73 -12.91
CA LEU A 344 -13.23 -23.26 -12.85
C LEU A 344 -13.06 -22.70 -14.25
N THR A 345 -13.42 -21.44 -14.40
CA THR A 345 -13.25 -20.67 -15.64
C THR A 345 -12.48 -19.39 -15.34
N MET A 346 -11.51 -19.05 -16.18
CA MET A 346 -10.78 -17.79 -16.11
C MET A 346 -11.60 -16.69 -16.80
N ASP A 347 -11.82 -15.55 -16.11
CA ASP A 347 -12.32 -14.33 -16.78
C ASP A 347 -11.19 -13.72 -17.64
N LEU A 348 -11.24 -14.01 -18.94
CA LEU A 348 -10.19 -13.56 -19.86
C LEU A 348 -10.19 -12.03 -20.09
N SER A 349 -11.18 -11.29 -19.59
CA SER A 349 -11.16 -9.82 -19.63
C SER A 349 -10.27 -9.20 -18.55
N LYS A 350 -9.83 -10.01 -17.56
CA LYS A 350 -9.07 -9.61 -16.37
C LYS A 350 -7.62 -10.13 -16.35
N ILE A 351 -7.22 -10.86 -17.38
CA ILE A 351 -5.86 -11.40 -17.47
C ILE A 351 -4.87 -10.30 -17.82
N HIS A 352 -3.62 -10.52 -17.39
CA HIS A 352 -2.47 -9.72 -17.78
C HIS A 352 -1.39 -10.64 -18.32
N PHE A 353 -0.58 -10.12 -19.24
CA PHE A 353 0.60 -10.85 -19.74
C PHE A 353 1.87 -10.11 -19.37
N PHE A 354 2.89 -10.89 -19.00
CA PHE A 354 4.20 -10.38 -18.61
C PHE A 354 5.30 -11.07 -19.40
N ASP A 355 6.30 -10.28 -19.71
CA ASP A 355 7.51 -10.78 -20.37
C ASP A 355 8.34 -11.61 -19.38
N MET A 356 8.90 -12.75 -19.87
CA MET A 356 9.64 -13.69 -19.04
C MET A 356 10.98 -13.17 -18.52
N GLU A 357 11.63 -12.25 -19.26
CA GLU A 357 12.97 -11.76 -18.93
C GLU A 357 12.90 -10.45 -18.15
N THR A 358 12.09 -9.51 -18.61
CA THR A 358 11.98 -8.17 -18.00
C THR A 358 11.00 -8.10 -16.85
N GLU A 359 10.12 -9.10 -16.72
CA GLU A 359 9.00 -9.14 -15.78
C GLU A 359 7.98 -8.00 -15.98
N ASN A 360 8.14 -7.16 -16.99
CA ASN A 360 7.22 -6.08 -17.30
C ASN A 360 5.94 -6.58 -17.94
N ARG A 361 4.83 -5.86 -17.69
CA ARG A 361 3.57 -6.13 -18.39
C ARG A 361 3.75 -5.86 -19.90
N ILE A 362 3.17 -6.75 -20.70
CA ILE A 362 3.10 -6.61 -22.16
C ILE A 362 1.89 -5.75 -22.49
N ASP A 363 2.14 -4.52 -22.98
CA ASP A 363 1.13 -3.50 -23.31
C ASP A 363 0.97 -3.26 -24.81
#